data_7694b0af6ce1e2751d6d3d1213f68307
#
_entry.id   7694b0af6ce1e2751d6d3d1213f68307
#
_cell.length_a   1.000
_cell.length_b   1.000
_cell.length_c   1.000
_cell.angle_alpha   90.00
_cell.angle_beta   90.00
_cell.angle_gamma   90.00
#
_symmetry.space_group_name_H-M   'P 1'
#
loop_
_entity.id
_entity.type
_entity.pdbx_description
1 polymer ?
#
loop_
_entity_poly.entity_id
_entity_poly.type
_entity_poly.pdbx_seq_one_letter_code
_entity_poly.pdbx_strand_id
1 'polypeptide(L)'
;MNNLGFRHPPLAKGQIDAPHRMAELGDLKLESGEVIRNYRQSYVTHGELNGNKSNAVLICASLTGNHHRLDFLIGEGRALDPSRDFIVCTDPIGNGLSTSPSNSARQPGMQFPRFTIRDMVNAQHQLLSGQLGIARLHTVVGASMGGMQAL
;
A
#
# COMPACT_ATOMS: atom_id res chain seq x y z
N MET A 1 -10.04 18.91 -3.58
CA MET A 1 -11.25 18.04 -3.63
C MET A 1 -10.88 16.81 -4.43
N ASN A 2 -10.52 15.72 -3.75
CA ASN A 2 -10.10 14.47 -4.42
C ASN A 2 -11.32 13.60 -4.65
N ASN A 3 -11.98 13.80 -5.77
CA ASN A 3 -13.11 12.99 -6.19
C ASN A 3 -12.60 11.72 -6.89
N LEU A 4 -11.99 10.82 -6.14
CA LEU A 4 -11.38 9.57 -6.66
C LEU A 4 -12.39 8.43 -6.80
N GLY A 5 -13.67 8.66 -6.59
CA GLY A 5 -14.71 7.61 -6.71
C GLY A 5 -14.64 6.53 -5.64
N PHE A 6 -13.64 6.59 -4.73
CA PHE A 6 -13.49 5.67 -3.62
C PHE A 6 -13.98 6.31 -2.34
N ARG A 7 -14.88 5.64 -1.67
CA ARG A 7 -15.20 5.95 -0.28
C ARG A 7 -14.48 4.92 0.58
N HIS A 8 -13.53 5.37 1.35
CA HIS A 8 -13.03 4.58 2.46
C HIS A 8 -14.21 4.20 3.37
N PRO A 9 -14.32 2.93 3.80
CA PRO A 9 -15.33 2.55 4.79
C PRO A 9 -15.19 3.43 6.05
N PRO A 10 -16.27 3.68 6.79
CA PRO A 10 -16.17 4.36 8.08
C PRO A 10 -15.16 3.64 8.98
N LEU A 11 -14.38 4.42 9.74
CA LEU A 11 -13.38 3.87 10.67
C LEU A 11 -14.05 2.97 11.70
N ALA A 12 -13.53 1.77 11.87
CA ALA A 12 -13.92 0.88 12.95
C ALA A 12 -13.17 1.27 14.24
N LYS A 13 -13.70 0.81 15.38
CA LYS A 13 -13.07 1.04 16.68
C LYS A 13 -11.62 0.52 16.69
N GLY A 14 -10.69 1.39 17.02
CA GLY A 14 -9.25 1.08 17.12
C GLY A 14 -8.47 1.25 15.82
N GLN A 15 -9.12 1.69 14.74
CA GLN A 15 -8.41 2.12 13.53
C GLN A 15 -7.89 3.55 13.68
N ILE A 16 -6.75 3.81 13.04
CA ILE A 16 -6.06 5.10 13.13
C ILE A 16 -6.48 5.94 11.93
N ASP A 17 -7.07 7.11 12.21
CA ASP A 17 -7.35 8.09 11.15
C ASP A 17 -6.05 8.69 10.64
N ALA A 18 -5.72 8.42 9.40
CA ALA A 18 -4.54 8.97 8.73
C ALA A 18 -4.91 9.43 7.31
N PRO A 19 -4.30 10.54 6.82
CA PRO A 19 -4.60 11.03 5.48
C PRO A 19 -4.28 10.00 4.40
N HIS A 20 -5.30 9.59 3.67
CA HIS A 20 -5.14 8.74 2.49
C HIS A 20 -4.37 9.47 1.40
N ARG A 21 -3.38 8.79 0.86
CA ARG A 21 -2.56 9.24 -0.26
C ARG A 21 -2.75 8.31 -1.45
N MET A 22 -2.60 8.86 -2.63
CA MET A 22 -2.67 8.11 -3.88
C MET A 22 -1.43 8.42 -4.71
N ALA A 23 -0.62 7.40 -4.98
CA ALA A 23 0.51 7.52 -5.88
C ALA A 23 0.10 7.12 -7.30
N GLU A 24 0.29 8.00 -8.26
CA GLU A 24 0.11 7.71 -9.68
C GLU A 24 1.38 7.05 -10.20
N LEU A 25 1.35 5.73 -10.41
CA LEU A 25 2.51 4.95 -10.83
C LEU A 25 2.53 4.66 -12.34
N GLY A 26 1.53 5.14 -13.08
CA GLY A 26 1.44 4.95 -14.52
C GLY A 26 1.09 3.51 -14.90
N ASP A 27 1.62 3.02 -15.99
CA ASP A 27 1.39 1.66 -16.46
C ASP A 27 2.25 0.66 -15.69
N LEU A 28 1.64 -0.25 -14.95
CA LEU A 28 2.32 -1.28 -14.19
C LEU A 28 2.48 -2.54 -15.03
N LYS A 29 3.71 -2.87 -15.42
CA LYS A 29 4.02 -4.11 -16.13
C LYS A 29 4.05 -5.29 -15.14
N LEU A 30 3.29 -6.34 -15.47
CA LEU A 30 3.17 -7.56 -14.68
C LEU A 30 4.19 -8.62 -15.11
N GLU A 31 4.45 -9.61 -14.25
CA GLU A 31 5.30 -10.76 -14.57
C GLU A 31 4.81 -11.54 -15.80
N SER A 32 3.50 -11.60 -16.02
CA SER A 32 2.88 -12.22 -17.20
C SER A 32 3.22 -11.52 -18.52
N GLY A 33 3.74 -10.29 -18.46
CA GLY A 33 3.91 -9.40 -19.61
C GLY A 33 2.68 -8.53 -19.89
N GLU A 34 1.53 -8.80 -19.26
CA GLU A 34 0.37 -7.92 -19.30
C GLU A 34 0.66 -6.60 -18.55
N VAL A 35 -0.25 -5.64 -18.68
CA VAL A 35 -0.07 -4.30 -18.08
C VAL A 35 -1.36 -3.85 -17.42
N ILE A 36 -1.28 -3.44 -16.16
CA ILE A 36 -2.35 -2.66 -15.54
C ILE A 36 -2.16 -1.19 -15.94
N ARG A 37 -3.13 -0.67 -16.67
CA ARG A 37 -3.08 0.70 -17.20
C ARG A 37 -3.44 1.73 -16.15
N ASN A 38 -2.68 2.83 -16.12
CA ASN A 38 -2.89 3.95 -15.19
C ASN A 38 -3.00 3.47 -13.73
N TYR A 39 -2.07 2.62 -13.32
CA TYR A 39 -2.07 2.05 -11.98
C TYR A 39 -1.87 3.14 -10.91
N ARG A 40 -2.68 3.09 -9.89
CA ARG A 40 -2.62 3.97 -8.71
C ARG A 40 -2.52 3.13 -7.45
N GLN A 41 -1.58 3.48 -6.60
CA GLN A 41 -1.35 2.83 -5.31
C GLN A 41 -1.90 3.69 -4.18
N SER A 42 -2.92 3.19 -3.47
CA SER A 42 -3.39 3.78 -2.22
C SER A 42 -2.45 3.41 -1.08
N TYR A 43 -2.18 4.37 -0.20
CA TYR A 43 -1.37 4.17 0.99
C TYR A 43 -1.63 5.24 2.05
N VAL A 44 -1.25 4.97 3.30
CA VAL A 44 -1.16 5.95 4.39
C VAL A 44 0.24 5.92 4.99
N THR A 45 0.62 6.98 5.68
CA THR A 45 1.92 7.05 6.37
C THR A 45 1.74 7.50 7.81
N HIS A 46 2.56 6.98 8.72
CA HIS A 46 2.65 7.43 10.11
C HIS A 46 4.12 7.75 10.45
N GLY A 47 4.33 8.74 11.30
CA GLY A 47 5.66 9.22 11.69
C GLY A 47 6.36 10.03 10.59
N GLU A 48 7.65 10.27 10.79
CA GLU A 48 8.47 11.08 9.89
C GLU A 48 9.69 10.29 9.39
N LEU A 49 9.96 10.43 8.09
CA LEU A 49 11.14 9.84 7.46
C LEU A 49 12.38 10.64 7.87
N ASN A 50 13.35 9.98 8.51
CA ASN A 50 14.58 10.65 8.92
C ASN A 50 15.48 11.04 7.73
N GLY A 51 16.46 11.91 7.97
CA GLY A 51 17.28 12.50 6.91
C GLY A 51 18.09 11.48 6.09
N ASN A 52 18.50 10.37 6.69
CA ASN A 52 19.22 9.29 6.02
C ASN A 52 18.31 8.14 5.54
N LYS A 53 16.98 8.29 5.71
CA LYS A 53 15.94 7.35 5.28
C LYS A 53 16.12 5.93 5.82
N SER A 54 16.66 5.79 7.03
CA SER A 54 16.99 4.48 7.62
C SER A 54 15.89 3.91 8.51
N ASN A 55 14.80 4.66 8.76
CA ASN A 55 13.72 4.27 9.65
C ASN A 55 12.41 3.89 8.91
N ALA A 56 12.50 3.58 7.64
CA ALA A 56 11.32 3.25 6.85
C ALA A 56 10.84 1.81 7.13
N VAL A 57 9.56 1.68 7.45
CA VAL A 57 8.86 0.41 7.67
C VAL A 57 7.74 0.28 6.65
N LEU A 58 7.61 -0.89 6.01
CA LEU A 58 6.50 -1.22 5.12
C LEU A 58 5.53 -2.16 5.82
N ILE A 59 4.25 -1.83 5.81
CA ILE A 59 3.16 -2.74 6.19
C ILE A 59 2.42 -3.20 4.95
N CYS A 60 2.38 -4.52 4.74
CA CYS A 60 1.67 -5.18 3.66
C CYS A 60 0.33 -5.69 4.16
N ALA A 61 -0.77 -5.30 3.51
CA ALA A 61 -2.11 -5.73 3.90
C ALA A 61 -2.41 -7.18 3.50
N SER A 62 -3.29 -7.84 4.27
CA SER A 62 -3.81 -9.18 3.96
C SER A 62 -4.88 -9.14 2.85
N LEU A 63 -5.29 -10.31 2.34
CA LEU A 63 -6.20 -10.46 1.20
C LEU A 63 -7.50 -9.64 1.34
N THR A 64 -8.14 -9.70 2.49
CA THR A 64 -9.40 -8.99 2.77
C THR A 64 -9.19 -7.72 3.57
N GLY A 65 -7.92 -7.29 3.70
CA GLY A 65 -7.55 -6.13 4.50
C GLY A 65 -7.26 -4.91 3.66
N ASN A 66 -7.06 -3.83 4.37
CA ASN A 66 -6.53 -2.58 3.86
C ASN A 66 -5.40 -2.10 4.79
N HIS A 67 -4.92 -0.88 4.61
CA HIS A 67 -3.87 -0.27 5.43
C HIS A 67 -4.17 -0.26 6.94
N HIS A 68 -5.41 -0.45 7.39
CA HIS A 68 -5.77 -0.55 8.81
C HIS A 68 -5.54 -1.93 9.44
N ARG A 69 -5.16 -2.94 8.64
CA ARG A 69 -5.11 -4.34 9.10
C ARG A 69 -4.23 -4.55 10.33
N LEU A 70 -3.18 -3.77 10.46
CA LEU A 70 -2.19 -3.89 11.53
C LEU A 70 -2.08 -2.63 12.40
N ASP A 71 -3.09 -1.76 12.43
CA ASP A 71 -3.12 -0.54 13.23
C ASP A 71 -2.87 -0.79 14.72
N PHE A 72 -3.27 -1.97 15.22
CA PHE A 72 -3.03 -2.36 16.60
C PHE A 72 -1.54 -2.49 16.97
N LEU A 73 -0.65 -2.59 15.98
CA LEU A 73 0.81 -2.59 16.18
C LEU A 73 1.39 -1.17 16.20
N ILE A 74 0.63 -0.16 15.75
CA ILE A 74 1.11 1.21 15.56
C ILE A 74 0.73 2.08 16.76
N GLY A 75 1.68 2.80 17.31
CA GLY A 75 1.46 3.75 18.40
C GLY A 75 2.68 3.91 19.30
N GLU A 76 2.64 4.93 20.14
CA GLU A 76 3.69 5.18 21.13
C GLU A 76 3.87 3.96 22.04
N GLY A 77 5.11 3.50 22.18
CA GLY A 77 5.46 2.32 22.98
C GLY A 77 5.01 0.99 22.41
N ARG A 78 4.42 0.95 21.21
CA ARG A 78 4.07 -0.29 20.49
C ARG A 78 5.23 -0.78 19.65
N ALA A 79 5.01 -1.94 18.98
CA ALA A 79 6.03 -2.55 18.11
C ALA A 79 6.49 -1.61 16.98
N LEU A 80 5.56 -0.83 16.44
CA LEU A 80 5.79 0.18 15.39
C LEU A 80 5.42 1.55 15.98
N ASP A 81 6.44 2.31 16.36
CA ASP A 81 6.28 3.58 17.05
C ASP A 81 6.55 4.75 16.10
N PRO A 82 5.52 5.56 15.75
CA PRO A 82 5.66 6.69 14.84
C PRO A 82 6.65 7.77 15.31
N SER A 83 7.04 7.78 16.59
CA SER A 83 8.09 8.68 17.08
C SER A 83 9.50 8.29 16.60
N ARG A 84 9.69 7.04 16.17
CA ARG A 84 10.97 6.48 15.71
C ARG A 84 10.89 6.00 14.25
N ASP A 85 9.75 5.46 13.87
CA ASP A 85 9.55 4.74 12.61
C ASP A 85 8.75 5.59 11.62
N PHE A 86 9.18 5.62 10.37
CA PHE A 86 8.35 6.08 9.26
C PHE A 86 7.63 4.88 8.65
N ILE A 87 6.35 4.75 8.95
CA ILE A 87 5.55 3.57 8.62
C ILE A 87 4.72 3.87 7.38
N VAL A 88 4.88 3.07 6.33
CA VAL A 88 4.09 3.11 5.09
C VAL A 88 3.17 1.90 5.06
N CYS A 89 1.86 2.12 5.11
CA CYS A 89 0.84 1.07 5.01
C CYS A 89 0.22 1.12 3.63
N THR A 90 0.38 0.06 2.83
CA THR A 90 -0.09 0.02 1.45
C THR A 90 -1.37 -0.79 1.29
N ASP A 91 -2.21 -0.35 0.36
CA ASP A 91 -3.38 -1.10 -0.09
C ASP A 91 -3.01 -1.93 -1.33
N PRO A 92 -3.21 -3.27 -1.34
CA PRO A 92 -2.76 -4.10 -2.44
C PRO A 92 -3.60 -3.89 -3.72
N ILE A 93 -3.04 -4.29 -4.86
CA ILE A 93 -3.77 -4.41 -6.12
C ILE A 93 -5.05 -5.22 -5.88
N GLY A 94 -6.17 -4.74 -6.34
CA GLY A 94 -7.43 -5.48 -6.31
C GLY A 94 -8.27 -5.32 -5.04
N ASN A 95 -7.81 -4.58 -4.02
CA ASN A 95 -8.58 -4.41 -2.78
C ASN A 95 -9.67 -3.31 -2.85
N GLY A 96 -9.79 -2.60 -3.97
CA GLY A 96 -10.79 -1.55 -4.17
C GLY A 96 -10.33 -0.15 -3.78
N LEU A 97 -9.22 0.00 -3.04
CA LEU A 97 -8.60 1.30 -2.73
C LEU A 97 -7.47 1.62 -3.72
N SER A 98 -6.56 0.71 -3.98
CA SER A 98 -5.67 0.77 -5.14
C SER A 98 -6.41 0.36 -6.41
N THR A 99 -5.79 0.53 -7.58
CA THR A 99 -6.39 0.12 -8.86
C THR A 99 -6.80 -1.35 -8.80
N SER A 100 -8.04 -1.61 -9.18
CA SER A 100 -8.76 -2.88 -8.98
C SER A 100 -9.72 -3.13 -10.13
N PRO A 101 -10.17 -4.37 -10.35
CA PRO A 101 -11.24 -4.66 -11.32
C PRO A 101 -12.50 -3.80 -11.15
N SER A 102 -12.81 -3.45 -9.90
CA SER A 102 -14.01 -2.67 -9.55
C SER A 102 -13.90 -1.17 -9.84
N ASN A 103 -12.68 -0.66 -10.03
CA ASN A 103 -12.43 0.78 -10.11
C ASN A 103 -11.54 1.20 -11.28
N SER A 104 -11.03 0.26 -12.05
CA SER A 104 -10.24 0.56 -13.23
C SER A 104 -11.12 1.10 -14.35
N ALA A 105 -10.88 2.34 -14.77
CA ALA A 105 -11.58 2.93 -15.91
C ALA A 105 -11.16 2.31 -17.25
N ARG A 106 -9.95 1.77 -17.33
CA ARG A 106 -9.38 1.22 -18.57
C ARG A 106 -9.61 -0.27 -18.73
N GLN A 107 -9.68 -1.00 -17.62
CA GLN A 107 -9.73 -2.47 -17.61
C GLN A 107 -10.69 -2.94 -16.51
N PRO A 108 -12.00 -2.63 -16.61
CA PRO A 108 -12.97 -2.98 -15.56
C PRO A 108 -13.32 -4.47 -15.57
N GLY A 109 -13.65 -5.00 -14.39
CA GLY A 109 -14.18 -6.36 -14.23
C GLY A 109 -13.25 -7.42 -14.82
N MET A 110 -13.78 -8.22 -15.73
CA MET A 110 -13.05 -9.34 -16.37
C MET A 110 -11.96 -8.91 -17.37
N GLN A 111 -11.90 -7.64 -17.71
CA GLN A 111 -10.81 -7.10 -18.55
C GLN A 111 -9.55 -6.78 -17.72
N PHE A 112 -9.66 -6.83 -16.39
CA PHE A 112 -8.51 -6.59 -15.51
C PHE A 112 -7.52 -7.74 -15.63
N PRO A 113 -6.20 -7.46 -15.82
CA PRO A 113 -5.20 -8.51 -15.96
C PRO A 113 -5.10 -9.37 -14.71
N ARG A 114 -4.69 -10.63 -14.87
CA ARG A 114 -4.31 -11.46 -13.72
C ARG A 114 -2.98 -10.99 -13.17
N PHE A 115 -2.90 -10.89 -11.86
CA PHE A 115 -1.69 -10.43 -11.17
C PHE A 115 -1.31 -11.41 -10.04
N THR A 116 -0.04 -11.37 -9.68
CA THR A 116 0.56 -12.22 -8.65
C THR A 116 0.93 -11.42 -7.40
N ILE A 117 1.34 -12.12 -6.35
CA ILE A 117 1.89 -11.46 -5.15
C ILE A 117 3.17 -10.67 -5.50
N ARG A 118 4.00 -11.18 -6.41
CA ARG A 118 5.20 -10.46 -6.86
C ARG A 118 4.87 -9.17 -7.60
N ASP A 119 3.78 -9.14 -8.34
CA ASP A 119 3.30 -7.90 -8.97
C ASP A 119 2.89 -6.86 -7.92
N MET A 120 2.26 -7.30 -6.81
CA MET A 120 1.97 -6.42 -5.67
C MET A 120 3.26 -5.86 -5.05
N VAL A 121 4.27 -6.70 -4.86
CA VAL A 121 5.59 -6.28 -4.33
C VAL A 121 6.28 -5.30 -5.29
N ASN A 122 6.22 -5.55 -6.60
CA ASN A 122 6.77 -4.65 -7.62
C ASN A 122 6.09 -3.27 -7.57
N ALA A 123 4.76 -3.23 -7.39
CA ALA A 123 4.03 -1.98 -7.23
C ALA A 123 4.46 -1.21 -5.96
N GLN A 124 4.58 -1.90 -4.84
CA GLN A 124 5.08 -1.32 -3.59
C GLN A 124 6.52 -0.80 -3.73
N HIS A 125 7.38 -1.56 -4.40
CA HIS A 125 8.74 -1.13 -4.68
C HIS A 125 8.78 0.16 -5.52
N GLN A 126 7.92 0.28 -6.55
CA GLN A 126 7.82 1.50 -7.35
C GLN A 126 7.33 2.70 -6.51
N LEU A 127 6.36 2.49 -5.61
CA LEU A 127 5.93 3.51 -4.66
C LEU A 127 7.08 3.96 -3.76
N LEU A 128 7.75 3.03 -3.11
CA LEU A 128 8.81 3.33 -2.14
C LEU A 128 10.01 4.00 -2.80
N SER A 129 10.56 3.39 -3.84
CA SER A 129 11.78 3.89 -4.49
C SER A 129 11.52 5.10 -5.39
N GLY A 130 10.44 5.08 -6.17
CA GLY A 130 10.14 6.10 -7.17
C GLY A 130 9.46 7.34 -6.58
N GLN A 131 8.45 7.16 -5.74
CA GLN A 131 7.65 8.29 -5.23
C GLN A 131 8.16 8.81 -3.87
N LEU A 132 8.57 7.90 -2.96
CA LEU A 132 9.01 8.26 -1.62
C LEU A 132 10.54 8.37 -1.51
N GLY A 133 11.27 7.92 -2.53
CA GLY A 133 12.74 7.94 -2.56
C GLY A 133 13.36 7.08 -1.46
N ILE A 134 12.67 5.99 -1.06
CA ILE A 134 13.11 5.03 -0.06
C ILE A 134 13.75 3.84 -0.77
N ALA A 135 15.07 3.76 -0.75
CA ALA A 135 15.82 2.69 -1.40
C ALA A 135 16.00 1.46 -0.51
N ARG A 136 15.78 1.60 0.80
CA ARG A 136 16.02 0.54 1.79
C ARG A 136 15.00 0.60 2.90
N LEU A 137 14.41 -0.54 3.22
CA LEU A 137 13.50 -0.68 4.36
C LEU A 137 14.27 -1.15 5.60
N HIS A 138 13.92 -0.58 6.75
CA HIS A 138 14.36 -1.06 8.05
C HIS A 138 13.63 -2.37 8.40
N THR A 139 12.33 -2.42 8.11
CA THR A 139 11.50 -3.57 8.44
C THR A 139 10.35 -3.69 7.44
N VAL A 140 9.94 -4.92 7.16
CA VAL A 140 8.69 -5.21 6.44
C VAL A 140 7.82 -6.07 7.35
N VAL A 141 6.54 -5.71 7.45
CA VAL A 141 5.57 -6.40 8.32
C VAL A 141 4.35 -6.80 7.50
N GLY A 142 3.91 -8.02 7.66
CA GLY A 142 2.72 -8.52 6.98
C GLY A 142 2.14 -9.75 7.67
N ALA A 143 0.84 -9.94 7.51
CA ALA A 143 0.11 -11.11 8.00
C ALA A 143 -0.63 -11.77 6.84
N SER A 144 -0.70 -13.11 6.78
CA SER A 144 -1.37 -13.87 5.72
C SER A 144 -0.78 -13.51 4.34
N MET A 145 -1.58 -13.11 3.36
CA MET A 145 -1.10 -12.61 2.06
C MET A 145 -0.08 -11.46 2.21
N GLY A 146 -0.23 -10.60 3.23
CA GLY A 146 0.76 -9.58 3.55
C GLY A 146 2.10 -10.17 4.00
N GLY A 147 2.10 -11.28 4.71
CA GLY A 147 3.31 -12.05 5.03
C GLY A 147 3.99 -12.64 3.80
N MET A 148 3.20 -13.10 2.81
CA MET A 148 3.74 -13.59 1.53
C MET A 148 4.36 -12.45 0.70
N GLN A 149 3.88 -11.23 0.84
CA GLN A 149 4.48 -10.05 0.21
C GLN A 149 5.77 -9.60 0.91
N ALA A 150 5.94 -9.92 2.20
CA ALA A 150 7.10 -9.52 2.99
C ALA A 150 8.32 -10.44 2.81
N LEU A 151 8.15 -11.62 2.21
CA LEU A 151 9.20 -12.59 1.91
C LEU A 151 9.92 -12.28 0.59
#